data_5552fe68ff0f84fe1c455b6e4d6656c9
#
_entry.id   5552fe68ff0f84fe1c455b6e4d6656c9
#
_cell.length_a   1.000
_cell.length_b   1.000
_cell.length_c   1.000
_cell.angle_alpha   90.00
_cell.angle_beta   90.00
_cell.angle_gamma   90.00
#
_symmetry.space_group_name_H-M   'P 1'
#
loop_
_entity.id
_entity.type
_entity.pdbx_description
1 polymer ?
#
loop_
_entity_poly.entity_id
_entity_poly.type
_entity_poly.pdbx_seq_one_letter_code
_entity_poly.pdbx_strand_id
1 'polypeptide(L)'
;MKICNETGVFMEKKRTVIKVGTSTLTYENGKINYRRVEQLCKVLSDLQNRGEQVIFVSSGAIAVGMGKAGLDKRPTETKKKQALAAIGQCELMFMYDKLFGEYNHSCLLYTSPSPRDRQK
;
A
#
# COMPACT_ATOMS: atom_id res chain seq x y z
N MET A 1 0.72 5.03 3.28
CA MET A 1 0.99 5.64 1.97
C MET A 1 0.04 6.80 1.77
N LYS A 2 0.56 7.96 1.45
CA LYS A 2 -0.21 9.18 1.27
C LYS A 2 -0.17 9.62 -0.19
N ILE A 3 -1.32 9.89 -0.78
CA ILE A 3 -1.41 10.49 -2.11
C ILE A 3 -1.66 11.99 -1.92
N CYS A 4 -0.69 12.82 -2.28
CA CYS A 4 -0.76 14.26 -2.11
C CYS A 4 -1.20 14.96 -3.39
N ASN A 5 -2.08 15.94 -3.22
CA ASN A 5 -2.40 16.87 -4.29
C ASN A 5 -1.59 18.17 -4.07
N GLU A 6 -0.84 18.58 -5.07
CA GLU A 6 0.12 19.69 -4.97
C GLU A 6 -0.50 21.08 -5.15
N THR A 7 -1.79 21.18 -5.38
CA THR A 7 -2.43 22.49 -5.51
C THR A 7 -2.57 23.15 -4.15
N GLY A 8 -1.69 24.08 -3.83
CA GLY A 8 -1.65 24.83 -2.56
C GLY A 8 -2.85 25.76 -2.32
N VAL A 9 -4.06 25.34 -2.60
CA VAL A 9 -5.27 26.10 -2.33
C VAL A 9 -5.78 25.71 -0.96
N PHE A 10 -5.77 26.65 -0.02
CA PHE A 10 -6.34 26.51 1.31
C PHE A 10 -7.86 26.42 1.25
N MET A 11 -8.38 25.29 0.86
CA MET A 11 -9.77 24.93 1.10
C MET A 11 -9.80 23.83 2.14
N GLU A 12 -10.77 23.84 3.04
CA GLU A 12 -11.02 22.71 3.93
C GLU A 12 -11.29 21.47 3.06
N LYS A 13 -10.25 20.66 2.89
CA LYS A 13 -10.36 19.41 2.11
C LYS A 13 -10.79 18.31 3.03
N LYS A 14 -11.83 17.58 2.63
CA LYS A 14 -12.19 16.34 3.28
C LYS A 14 -11.01 15.37 3.20
N ARG A 15 -10.64 14.80 4.32
CA ARG A 15 -9.56 13.82 4.41
C ARG A 15 -10.16 12.44 4.62
N THR A 16 -9.86 11.52 3.72
CA THR A 16 -10.37 10.15 3.76
C THR A 16 -9.21 9.20 3.99
N VAL A 17 -9.32 8.35 5.01
CA VAL A 17 -8.34 7.31 5.30
C VAL A 17 -8.94 5.97 4.88
N ILE A 18 -8.22 5.24 4.03
CA ILE A 18 -8.65 3.94 3.54
C ILE A 18 -7.62 2.90 3.93
N LYS A 19 -8.05 1.90 4.68
CA LYS A 19 -7.22 0.77 5.07
C LYS A 19 -7.55 -0.44 4.21
N VAL A 20 -6.52 -1.10 3.71
CA VAL A 20 -6.65 -2.29 2.88
C VAL A 20 -5.87 -3.43 3.50
N GLY A 21 -6.57 -4.52 3.76
CA GLY A 21 -5.98 -5.72 4.36
C GLY A 21 -5.42 -6.67 3.30
N THR A 22 -4.66 -7.66 3.79
CA THR A 22 -4.03 -8.69 2.96
C THR A 22 -5.00 -9.42 2.06
N SER A 23 -6.16 -9.81 2.60
CA SER A 23 -7.17 -10.58 1.85
C SER A 23 -7.79 -9.81 0.69
N THR A 24 -7.74 -8.49 0.73
CA THR A 24 -8.21 -7.65 -0.37
C THR A 24 -7.18 -7.57 -1.49
N LEU A 25 -5.89 -7.56 -1.14
CA LEU A 25 -4.80 -7.38 -2.09
C LEU A 25 -4.36 -8.67 -2.75
N THR A 26 -4.53 -9.81 -2.08
CA THR A 26 -3.97 -11.08 -2.55
C THR A 26 -5.02 -12.16 -2.66
N TYR A 27 -4.76 -13.11 -3.55
CA TYR A 27 -5.44 -14.41 -3.54
C TYR A 27 -4.91 -15.28 -2.39
N GLU A 28 -5.57 -16.40 -2.12
CA GLU A 28 -5.15 -17.32 -1.08
C GLU A 28 -3.73 -17.87 -1.29
N ASN A 29 -3.28 -17.96 -2.54
CA ASN A 29 -1.92 -18.39 -2.87
C ASN A 29 -0.85 -17.32 -2.69
N GLY A 30 -1.20 -16.15 -2.18
CA GLY A 30 -0.29 -15.03 -1.93
C GLY A 30 -0.01 -14.15 -3.14
N LYS A 31 -0.49 -14.50 -4.33
CA LYS A 31 -0.30 -13.68 -5.53
C LYS A 31 -1.23 -12.48 -5.50
N ILE A 32 -0.74 -11.37 -6.04
CA ILE A 32 -1.49 -10.12 -6.05
C ILE A 32 -2.73 -10.22 -6.93
N ASN A 33 -3.87 -9.81 -6.38
CA ASN A 33 -5.11 -9.70 -7.13
C ASN A 33 -5.15 -8.35 -7.84
N TYR A 34 -4.52 -8.27 -9.00
CA TYR A 34 -4.41 -7.02 -9.76
C TYR A 34 -5.76 -6.42 -10.11
N ARG A 35 -6.75 -7.23 -10.38
CA ARG A 35 -8.08 -6.75 -10.72
C ARG A 35 -8.69 -5.90 -9.60
N ARG A 36 -8.60 -6.37 -8.36
CA ARG A 36 -9.08 -5.61 -7.20
C ARG A 36 -8.23 -4.37 -6.94
N VAL A 37 -6.92 -4.52 -7.07
CA VAL A 37 -6.01 -3.41 -6.82
C VAL A 37 -6.22 -2.30 -7.85
N GLU A 38 -6.41 -2.64 -9.12
CA GLU A 38 -6.71 -1.66 -10.16
C GLU A 38 -8.02 -0.92 -9.90
N GLN A 39 -9.07 -1.64 -9.51
CA GLN A 39 -10.34 -1.02 -9.15
C GLN A 39 -10.18 -0.06 -7.98
N LEU A 40 -9.43 -0.46 -6.98
CA LEU A 40 -9.15 0.36 -5.80
C LEU A 40 -8.39 1.63 -6.19
N CYS A 41 -7.33 1.52 -6.97
CA CYS A 41 -6.54 2.66 -7.43
C CYS A 41 -7.38 3.63 -8.27
N LYS A 42 -8.26 3.10 -9.09
CA LYS A 42 -9.17 3.91 -9.90
C LYS A 42 -10.12 4.73 -9.02
N VAL A 43 -10.73 4.12 -8.02
CA VAL A 43 -11.64 4.80 -7.10
C VAL A 43 -10.90 5.86 -6.27
N LEU A 44 -9.73 5.52 -5.76
CA LEU A 44 -8.92 6.45 -4.96
C LEU A 44 -8.45 7.64 -5.78
N SER A 45 -8.08 7.41 -7.02
CA SER A 45 -7.67 8.48 -7.96
C SER A 45 -8.85 9.41 -8.26
N ASP A 46 -10.06 8.87 -8.41
CA ASP A 46 -11.26 9.66 -8.62
C ASP A 46 -11.56 10.55 -7.42
N LEU A 47 -11.46 10.01 -6.19
CA LEU A 47 -11.63 10.79 -4.97
C LEU A 47 -10.61 11.94 -4.87
N GLN A 48 -9.37 11.67 -5.20
CA GLN A 48 -8.31 12.67 -5.20
C GLN A 48 -8.61 13.79 -6.23
N ASN A 49 -9.08 13.41 -7.41
CA ASN A 49 -9.43 14.36 -8.47
C ASN A 49 -10.63 15.23 -8.12
N ARG A 50 -11.51 14.75 -7.26
CA ARG A 50 -12.63 15.54 -6.73
C ARG A 50 -12.20 16.59 -5.69
N GLY A 51 -10.93 16.62 -5.33
CA GLY A 51 -10.39 17.55 -4.35
C GLY A 51 -10.30 16.99 -2.94
N GLU A 52 -10.62 15.74 -2.72
CA GLU A 52 -10.46 15.07 -1.43
C GLU A 52 -9.00 14.70 -1.21
N GLN A 53 -8.55 14.75 0.04
CA GLN A 53 -7.23 14.25 0.40
C GLN A 53 -7.35 12.79 0.82
N VAL A 54 -6.62 11.92 0.13
CA VAL A 54 -6.68 10.47 0.38
C VAL A 54 -5.41 10.00 1.07
N ILE A 55 -5.59 9.30 2.18
CA ILE A 55 -4.53 8.60 2.88
C ILE A 55 -4.82 7.11 2.74
N PHE A 56 -3.90 6.39 2.11
CA PHE A 56 -4.07 4.96 1.84
C PHE A 56 -3.12 4.16 2.73
N VAL A 57 -3.70 3.29 3.56
CA VAL A 57 -2.94 2.42 4.46
C VAL A 57 -3.04 1.00 3.95
N SER A 58 -1.92 0.45 3.53
CA SER A 58 -1.84 -0.91 2.99
C SER A 58 -1.08 -1.82 3.94
N SER A 59 -1.59 -3.03 4.12
CA SER A 59 -0.92 -4.10 4.84
C SER A 59 -0.66 -5.27 3.89
N GLY A 60 -0.09 -6.35 4.40
CA GLY A 60 0.08 -7.58 3.63
C GLY A 60 1.42 -7.74 2.93
N ALA A 61 2.43 -6.94 3.30
CA ALA A 61 3.76 -7.03 2.69
C ALA A 61 4.37 -8.43 2.83
N ILE A 62 4.21 -9.07 4.00
CA ILE A 62 4.74 -10.43 4.22
C ILE A 62 4.07 -11.43 3.28
N ALA A 63 2.75 -11.37 3.15
CA ALA A 63 2.01 -12.27 2.28
C ALA A 63 2.41 -12.12 0.80
N VAL A 64 2.59 -10.89 0.35
CA VAL A 64 3.06 -10.61 -1.01
C VAL A 64 4.49 -11.12 -1.20
N GLY A 65 5.36 -10.93 -0.20
CA GLY A 65 6.72 -11.48 -0.21
C GLY A 65 6.74 -12.99 -0.27
N MET A 66 5.87 -13.66 0.49
CA MET A 66 5.70 -15.11 0.44
C MET A 66 5.27 -15.59 -0.94
N GLY A 67 4.29 -14.93 -1.54
CA GLY A 67 3.82 -15.26 -2.88
C GLY A 67 4.92 -15.12 -3.93
N LYS A 68 5.72 -14.08 -3.85
CA LYS A 68 6.85 -13.85 -4.75
C LYS A 68 7.97 -14.87 -4.54
N ALA A 69 8.23 -15.25 -3.30
CA ALA A 69 9.26 -16.24 -2.95
C ALA A 69 8.79 -17.69 -3.13
N GLY A 70 7.51 -17.92 -3.42
CA GLY A 70 6.95 -19.25 -3.60
C GLY A 70 6.80 -20.05 -2.30
N LEU A 71 6.64 -19.37 -1.17
CA LEU A 71 6.49 -20.02 0.13
C LEU A 71 5.03 -20.27 0.46
N ASP A 72 4.72 -21.50 0.90
CA ASP A 72 3.35 -21.88 1.27
C ASP A 72 3.03 -21.59 2.74
N LYS A 73 4.05 -21.59 3.60
CA LYS A 73 3.90 -21.41 5.03
C LYS A 73 4.57 -20.12 5.50
N ARG A 74 3.88 -19.39 6.35
CA ARG A 74 4.44 -18.21 6.98
C ARG A 74 5.57 -18.62 7.93
N PRO A 75 6.78 -18.06 7.78
CA PRO A 75 7.88 -18.38 8.67
C PRO A 75 7.61 -17.87 10.08
N THR A 76 8.15 -18.58 11.08
CA THR A 76 8.06 -18.20 12.47
C THR A 76 9.25 -17.33 12.90
N GLU A 77 10.36 -17.44 12.18
CA GLU A 77 11.58 -16.70 12.47
C GLU A 77 11.45 -15.23 12.09
N THR A 78 11.78 -14.33 13.01
CA THR A 78 11.63 -12.89 12.83
C THR A 78 12.44 -12.34 11.62
N LYS A 79 13.67 -12.82 11.46
CA LYS A 79 14.54 -12.40 10.35
C LYS A 79 13.94 -12.75 8.99
N LYS A 80 13.35 -13.93 8.87
CA LYS A 80 12.68 -14.36 7.63
C LYS A 80 11.43 -13.54 7.36
N LYS A 81 10.65 -13.22 8.40
CA LYS A 81 9.49 -12.34 8.27
C LYS A 81 9.90 -10.96 7.80
N GLN A 82 10.97 -10.40 8.35
CA GLN A 82 11.49 -9.10 7.96
C GLN A 82 11.98 -9.09 6.51
N ALA A 83 12.68 -10.14 6.09
CA ALA A 83 13.13 -10.28 4.71
C ALA A 83 11.95 -10.36 3.74
N LEU A 84 10.92 -11.14 4.07
CA LEU A 84 9.71 -11.26 3.25
C LEU A 84 8.92 -9.94 3.22
N ALA A 85 8.85 -9.23 4.33
CA ALA A 85 8.21 -7.92 4.39
C ALA A 85 8.92 -6.92 3.48
N ALA A 86 10.25 -6.94 3.45
CA ALA A 86 11.04 -6.07 2.58
C ALA A 86 10.78 -6.37 1.11
N ILE A 87 10.77 -7.65 0.72
CA ILE A 87 10.46 -8.09 -0.65
C ILE A 87 9.04 -7.67 -1.03
N GLY A 88 8.08 -7.94 -0.16
CA GLY A 88 6.67 -7.62 -0.41
C GLY A 88 6.41 -6.12 -0.46
N GLN A 89 7.06 -5.34 0.39
CA GLN A 89 6.93 -3.89 0.41
C GLN A 89 7.45 -3.28 -0.89
N CYS A 90 8.58 -3.76 -1.37
CA CYS A 90 9.15 -3.34 -2.66
C CYS A 90 8.16 -3.61 -3.81
N GLU A 91 7.59 -4.81 -3.84
CA GLU A 91 6.61 -5.22 -4.85
C GLU A 91 5.34 -4.38 -4.79
N LEU A 92 4.82 -4.15 -3.58
CA LEU A 92 3.64 -3.31 -3.38
C LEU A 92 3.87 -1.87 -3.82
N MET A 93 5.00 -1.28 -3.47
CA MET A 93 5.33 0.09 -3.85
C MET A 93 5.48 0.24 -5.36
N PHE A 94 6.13 -0.71 -6.01
CA PHE A 94 6.25 -0.74 -7.47
C PHE A 94 4.88 -0.80 -8.14
N MET A 95 4.02 -1.67 -7.63
CA MET A 95 2.66 -1.84 -8.16
C MET A 95 1.82 -0.57 -7.99
N TYR A 96 1.82 0.01 -6.80
CA TYR A 96 1.05 1.23 -6.53
C TYR A 96 1.56 2.42 -7.34
N ASP A 97 2.86 2.57 -7.43
CA ASP A 97 3.47 3.64 -8.22
C ASP A 97 3.06 3.54 -9.70
N LYS A 98 3.10 2.33 -10.23
CA LYS A 98 2.68 2.07 -11.61
C LYS A 98 1.19 2.37 -11.83
N LEU A 99 0.33 1.85 -10.97
CA LEU A 99 -1.12 1.99 -11.14
C LEU A 99 -1.61 3.42 -10.90
N PHE A 100 -1.13 4.08 -9.87
CA PHE A 100 -1.47 5.48 -9.62
C PHE A 100 -0.83 6.41 -10.66
N GLY A 101 0.34 6.05 -11.17
CA GLY A 101 0.99 6.79 -12.24
C GLY A 101 0.17 6.85 -13.52
N GLU A 102 -0.62 5.81 -13.81
CA GLU A 102 -1.54 5.79 -14.94
C GLU A 102 -2.64 6.85 -14.83
N TYR A 103 -2.96 7.28 -13.60
CA TYR A 103 -3.93 8.34 -13.31
C TYR A 103 -3.27 9.66 -12.95
N ASN A 104 -1.97 9.82 -13.25
CA ASN A 104 -1.17 11.02 -12.99
C ASN A 104 -1.04 11.40 -11.50
N HIS A 105 -1.04 10.40 -10.63
CA HIS A 105 -0.81 10.60 -9.21
C HIS A 105 0.54 10.06 -8.79
N SER A 106 1.23 10.82 -7.94
CA SER A 106 2.47 10.37 -7.31
C SER A 106 2.16 9.76 -5.95
N CYS A 107 2.82 8.65 -5.67
CA CYS A 107 2.72 8.00 -4.36
C CYS A 107 3.88 8.42 -3.48
N LEU A 108 3.57 8.91 -2.28
CA LEU A 108 4.56 9.17 -1.25
C LEU A 108 4.41 8.10 -0.17
N LEU A 109 5.48 7.38 0.10
CA LEU A 109 5.50 6.42 1.17
C LEU A 109 5.77 7.12 2.50
N TYR A 110 4.88 6.92 3.43
CA TYR A 110 5.06 7.37 4.80
C TYR A 110 5.00 6.15 5.71
N THR A 111 6.09 5.90 6.44
CA THR A 111 6.13 4.85 7.45
C THR A 111 6.13 5.48 8.83
N SER A 112 5.15 5.07 9.65
CA SER A 112 5.10 5.49 11.03
C SER A 112 6.01 4.57 11.85
N PRO A 113 6.92 5.10 12.69
CA PRO A 113 7.74 4.24 13.54
C PRO A 113 6.85 3.49 14.52
N SER A 114 7.14 2.19 14.72
CA SER A 114 6.43 1.41 15.71
C SER A 114 6.79 1.90 17.13
N PRO A 115 5.94 1.63 18.14
CA PRO A 115 6.28 1.98 19.51
C PRO A 115 7.61 1.40 20.00
N ARG A 116 8.01 0.24 19.47
CA ARG A 116 9.32 -0.36 19.75
C ARG A 116 10.48 0.46 19.22
N ASP A 117 10.34 1.04 18.03
CA ASP A 117 11.39 1.84 17.42
C ASP A 117 11.59 3.16 18.16
N ARG A 118 10.54 3.69 18.79
CA ARG A 118 10.61 4.91 19.58
C ARG A 118 11.33 4.73 20.92
N GLN A 119 11.48 3.49 21.38
CA GLN A 119 12.12 3.16 22.65
C GLN A 119 13.62 2.89 22.53
N LYS A 120 14.16 2.97 21.34
CA LYS A 120 15.59 2.78 21.12
C LYS A 120 16.36 4.07 21.30
#